data_79b69ae57360531618cb7dc39c11ae6f
#
_entry.id   79b69ae57360531618cb7dc39c11ae6f
#
_cell.length_a   1.000
_cell.length_b   1.000
_cell.length_c   1.000
_cell.angle_alpha   90.00
_cell.angle_beta   90.00
_cell.angle_gamma   90.00
#
_symmetry.space_group_name_H-M   'P 1'
#
loop_
_entity.id
_entity.type
_entity.pdbx_description
1 polymer ?
#
loop_
_entity_poly.entity_id
_entity_poly.type
_entity_poly.pdbx_seq_one_letter_code
_entity_poly.pdbx_strand_id
1 'polypeptide(L)'
;MKDGCFLVEVLPAENENNYEYLYQIKKYAKEAGFIYYSKVPWKKGTFVSNTGRKAKNTQDIMIFSKGKARNMRFDKKKSDMTGEKHYMSGCNGMLPTMFDVQPVARKNKIHQSELPVELCEEILEYVTYEGEIVLDSFAGSGAVGVAALNKKRSCILIEILKENIEKIKTRFNSVLYQTVLESHI
;
A
#
# COMPACT_ATOMS: atom_id res chain seq x y z
N MET A 1 15.89 7.72 2.68
CA MET A 1 14.75 7.41 3.56
C MET A 1 15.19 7.63 5.00
N LYS A 2 14.34 8.22 5.86
CA LYS A 2 14.66 8.48 7.27
C LYS A 2 14.57 7.18 8.08
N ASP A 3 15.30 7.11 9.19
CA ASP A 3 15.19 5.98 10.13
C ASP A 3 13.76 5.88 10.70
N GLY A 4 13.33 4.65 10.93
CA GLY A 4 11.98 4.33 11.37
C GLY A 4 10.91 4.27 10.28
N CYS A 5 11.19 4.78 9.06
CA CYS A 5 10.26 4.69 7.93
C CYS A 5 10.24 3.30 7.31
N PHE A 6 9.17 3.02 6.57
CA PHE A 6 8.94 1.71 5.97
C PHE A 6 9.11 1.72 4.46
N LEU A 7 9.65 0.62 3.93
CA LEU A 7 9.59 0.23 2.54
C LEU A 7 8.53 -0.88 2.42
N VAL A 8 7.64 -0.76 1.45
CA VAL A 8 6.55 -1.72 1.21
C VAL A 8 6.62 -2.21 -0.23
N GLU A 9 6.60 -3.53 -0.40
CA GLU A 9 6.62 -4.19 -1.69
C GLU A 9 5.41 -5.11 -1.83
N VAL A 10 4.65 -4.96 -2.91
CA VAL A 10 3.52 -5.85 -3.24
C VAL A 10 3.98 -6.87 -4.28
N LEU A 11 4.04 -8.12 -3.87
CA LEU A 11 4.69 -9.19 -4.61
C LEU A 11 3.73 -10.35 -4.89
N PRO A 12 4.03 -11.22 -5.87
CA PRO A 12 3.31 -12.48 -6.02
C PRO A 12 3.37 -13.28 -4.71
N ALA A 13 2.24 -13.92 -4.35
CA ALA A 13 2.20 -14.77 -3.16
C ALA A 13 3.25 -15.89 -3.24
N GLU A 14 3.85 -16.20 -2.11
CA GLU A 14 4.84 -17.27 -1.99
C GLU A 14 4.25 -18.62 -2.43
N ASN A 15 5.00 -19.33 -3.23
CA ASN A 15 4.67 -20.68 -3.71
C ASN A 15 5.95 -21.41 -4.07
N GLU A 16 5.81 -22.69 -4.46
CA GLU A 16 6.92 -23.57 -4.81
C GLU A 16 7.87 -23.07 -5.92
N ASN A 17 7.40 -22.11 -6.74
CA ASN A 17 8.18 -21.61 -7.89
C ASN A 17 8.85 -20.26 -7.63
N ASN A 18 8.52 -19.56 -6.53
CA ASN A 18 9.03 -18.20 -6.29
C ASN A 18 9.61 -17.97 -4.89
N TYR A 19 9.79 -19.01 -4.07
CA TYR A 19 10.36 -18.85 -2.72
C TYR A 19 11.78 -18.28 -2.75
N GLU A 20 12.59 -18.65 -3.75
CA GLU A 20 13.94 -18.09 -3.94
C GLU A 20 13.91 -16.59 -4.25
N TYR A 21 12.97 -16.16 -5.06
CA TYR A 21 12.76 -14.75 -5.38
C TYR A 21 12.47 -13.93 -4.14
N LEU A 22 11.57 -14.39 -3.28
CA LEU A 22 11.25 -13.71 -2.03
C LEU A 22 12.44 -13.69 -1.06
N TYR A 23 13.24 -14.76 -1.04
CA TYR A 23 14.49 -14.80 -0.29
C TYR A 23 15.48 -13.76 -0.79
N GLN A 24 15.65 -13.64 -2.10
CA GLN A 24 16.54 -12.65 -2.71
C GLN A 24 16.13 -11.22 -2.41
N ILE A 25 14.82 -10.92 -2.44
CA ILE A 25 14.31 -9.60 -2.07
C ILE A 25 14.71 -9.26 -0.62
N LYS A 26 14.53 -10.19 0.32
CA LYS A 26 14.97 -10.00 1.71
C LYS A 26 16.47 -9.75 1.80
N LYS A 27 17.26 -10.49 1.03
CA LYS A 27 18.72 -10.34 0.97
C LYS A 27 19.11 -8.95 0.47
N TYR A 28 18.58 -8.52 -0.68
CA TYR A 28 18.88 -7.21 -1.25
C TYR A 28 18.39 -6.06 -0.36
N ALA A 29 17.21 -6.19 0.23
CA ALA A 29 16.73 -5.20 1.20
C ALA A 29 17.69 -5.06 2.38
N LYS A 30 18.21 -6.18 2.91
CA LYS A 30 19.20 -6.18 3.99
C LYS A 30 20.51 -5.52 3.56
N GLU A 31 21.01 -5.84 2.37
CA GLU A 31 22.22 -5.23 1.79
C GLU A 31 22.05 -3.71 1.59
N ALA A 32 20.86 -3.26 1.25
CA ALA A 32 20.49 -1.84 1.16
C ALA A 32 20.22 -1.16 2.54
N GLY A 33 20.44 -1.91 3.63
CA GLY A 33 20.32 -1.41 5.00
C GLY A 33 18.87 -1.34 5.50
N PHE A 34 17.98 -2.18 4.96
CA PHE A 34 16.63 -2.37 5.47
C PHE A 34 16.54 -3.62 6.35
N ILE A 35 15.65 -3.58 7.31
CA ILE A 35 15.33 -4.68 8.23
C ILE A 35 13.96 -5.23 7.85
N TYR A 36 13.87 -6.54 7.61
CA TYR A 36 12.58 -7.19 7.39
C TYR A 36 11.70 -7.03 8.62
N TYR A 37 10.49 -6.52 8.41
CA TYR A 37 9.54 -6.26 9.48
C TYR A 37 8.42 -7.30 9.50
N SER A 38 7.70 -7.45 8.38
CA SER A 38 6.56 -8.38 8.29
C SER A 38 6.20 -8.72 6.85
N LYS A 39 5.39 -9.76 6.68
CA LYS A 39 4.70 -10.12 5.44
C LYS A 39 3.21 -10.30 5.75
N VAL A 40 2.36 -9.57 5.05
CA VAL A 40 0.89 -9.65 5.19
C VAL A 40 0.30 -10.06 3.86
N PRO A 41 -0.50 -11.12 3.78
CA PRO A 41 -1.19 -11.48 2.54
C PRO A 41 -2.30 -10.47 2.21
N TRP A 42 -2.44 -10.17 0.93
CA TRP A 42 -3.60 -9.49 0.38
C TRP A 42 -4.47 -10.51 -0.34
N LYS A 43 -5.70 -10.71 0.11
CA LYS A 43 -6.70 -11.56 -0.51
C LYS A 43 -7.48 -10.75 -1.56
N LYS A 44 -7.50 -11.26 -2.78
CA LYS A 44 -8.17 -10.65 -3.94
C LYS A 44 -9.60 -11.17 -4.13
N GLY A 45 -10.35 -11.33 -3.05
CA GLY A 45 -11.70 -11.88 -3.10
C GLY A 45 -11.75 -13.34 -3.57
N THR A 46 -12.84 -13.72 -4.22
CA THR A 46 -13.10 -15.09 -4.71
C THR A 46 -12.63 -15.30 -6.16
N PHE A 47 -11.79 -14.42 -6.69
CA PHE A 47 -11.33 -14.55 -8.07
C PHE A 47 -10.48 -15.80 -8.25
N VAL A 48 -10.97 -16.73 -9.02
CA VAL A 48 -10.25 -17.95 -9.42
C VAL A 48 -9.51 -17.65 -10.72
N SER A 49 -8.18 -17.68 -10.68
CA SER A 49 -7.37 -17.64 -11.90
C SER A 49 -7.47 -19.01 -12.57
N ASN A 50 -7.93 -19.06 -13.82
CA ASN A 50 -7.98 -20.28 -14.63
C ASN A 50 -6.60 -20.74 -15.12
N THR A 51 -5.53 -20.07 -14.75
CA THR A 51 -4.17 -20.40 -15.18
C THR A 51 -3.47 -21.27 -14.14
N GLY A 52 -3.77 -22.56 -14.11
CA GLY A 52 -2.99 -23.49 -13.32
C GLY A 52 -3.80 -24.33 -12.32
N ARG A 53 -3.10 -25.17 -11.59
CA ARG A 53 -3.64 -26.21 -10.70
C ARG A 53 -4.16 -25.67 -9.37
N LYS A 54 -3.91 -24.42 -9.02
CA LYS A 54 -4.38 -23.75 -7.80
C LYS A 54 -4.92 -22.37 -8.12
N ALA A 55 -5.99 -21.97 -7.46
CA ALA A 55 -6.46 -20.59 -7.47
C ALA A 55 -5.38 -19.67 -6.88
N LYS A 56 -5.01 -18.60 -7.61
CA LYS A 56 -4.07 -17.58 -7.16
C LYS A 56 -4.85 -16.33 -6.78
N ASN A 57 -5.45 -16.32 -5.61
CA ASN A 57 -6.27 -15.23 -5.11
C ASN A 57 -5.58 -14.36 -4.07
N THR A 58 -4.29 -14.54 -3.86
CA THR A 58 -3.48 -13.77 -2.91
C THR A 58 -2.25 -13.15 -3.56
N GLN A 59 -1.79 -12.05 -2.97
CA GLN A 59 -0.45 -11.50 -3.14
C GLN A 59 0.15 -11.25 -1.76
N ASP A 60 1.47 -11.16 -1.68
CA ASP A 60 2.17 -10.86 -0.43
C ASP A 60 2.59 -9.39 -0.40
N ILE A 61 2.31 -8.74 0.71
CA ILE A 61 2.79 -7.39 1.01
C ILE A 61 3.94 -7.53 1.99
N MET A 62 5.16 -7.32 1.51
CA MET A 62 6.35 -7.35 2.34
C MET A 62 6.67 -5.96 2.86
N ILE A 63 6.94 -5.87 4.15
CA ILE A 63 7.22 -4.62 4.85
C ILE A 63 8.61 -4.71 5.46
N PHE A 64 9.42 -3.69 5.21
CA PHE A 64 10.75 -3.52 5.74
C PHE A 64 10.84 -2.16 6.43
N SER A 65 11.70 -2.02 7.43
CA SER A 65 11.98 -0.74 8.07
C SER A 65 13.40 -0.26 7.77
N LYS A 66 13.58 1.05 7.69
CA LYS A 66 14.91 1.66 7.72
C LYS A 66 15.31 1.86 9.18
N GLY A 67 16.30 1.10 9.65
CA GLY A 67 16.65 1.08 11.06
C GLY A 67 15.53 0.52 11.96
N LYS A 68 15.48 0.96 13.21
CA LYS A 68 14.45 0.54 14.17
C LYS A 68 13.07 1.05 13.72
N ALA A 69 12.14 0.14 13.48
CA ALA A 69 10.78 0.47 13.08
C ALA A 69 10.12 1.39 14.12
N ARG A 70 9.44 2.43 13.64
CA ARG A 70 8.57 3.26 14.46
C ARG A 70 7.23 2.57 14.71
N ASN A 71 6.43 3.13 15.61
CA ASN A 71 5.09 2.63 15.88
C ASN A 71 4.20 2.80 14.64
N MET A 72 3.40 1.78 14.34
CA MET A 72 2.40 1.81 13.28
C MET A 72 1.05 2.29 13.83
N ARG A 73 0.21 2.84 12.94
CA ARG A 73 -1.16 3.29 13.26
C ARG A 73 -1.25 4.25 14.45
N PHE A 74 -0.29 5.12 14.59
CA PHE A 74 -0.28 6.10 15.69
C PHE A 74 -1.49 7.03 15.65
N ASP A 75 -2.01 7.30 14.47
CA ASP A 75 -3.16 8.17 14.22
C ASP A 75 -4.53 7.45 14.31
N LYS A 76 -4.57 6.10 14.40
CA LYS A 76 -5.81 5.35 14.57
C LYS A 76 -6.20 5.22 16.04
N LYS A 77 -7.41 5.64 16.33
CA LYS A 77 -8.04 5.55 17.65
C LYS A 77 -9.07 4.42 17.64
N LYS A 78 -9.11 3.61 18.69
CA LYS A 78 -10.19 2.65 18.92
C LYS A 78 -11.32 3.31 19.70
N SER A 79 -12.55 3.15 19.25
CA SER A 79 -13.73 3.51 20.06
C SER A 79 -13.85 2.56 21.24
N ASP A 80 -14.07 3.09 22.42
CA ASP A 80 -14.49 2.32 23.58
C ASP A 80 -16.02 2.08 23.59
N MET A 81 -16.54 1.47 24.65
CA MET A 81 -17.97 1.19 24.78
C MET A 81 -18.83 2.47 24.96
N THR A 82 -18.22 3.61 25.28
CA THR A 82 -18.90 4.91 25.40
C THR A 82 -18.91 5.69 24.08
N GLY A 83 -18.23 5.17 23.05
CA GLY A 83 -18.05 5.85 21.76
C GLY A 83 -16.86 6.83 21.73
N GLU A 84 -16.17 7.03 22.85
CA GLU A 84 -14.96 7.85 22.88
C GLU A 84 -13.80 7.15 22.16
N LYS A 85 -13.04 7.93 21.40
CA LYS A 85 -11.91 7.44 20.63
C LYS A 85 -10.61 7.61 21.41
N HIS A 86 -10.06 6.50 21.88
CA HIS A 86 -8.77 6.47 22.56
C HIS A 86 -7.67 5.91 21.66
N TYR A 87 -6.45 6.44 21.80
CA TYR A 87 -5.28 5.76 21.23
C TYR A 87 -5.14 4.40 21.92
N MET A 88 -4.84 3.37 21.15
CA MET A 88 -4.56 2.06 21.71
C MET A 88 -3.24 2.14 22.49
N SER A 89 -3.36 2.51 23.77
CA SER A 89 -2.20 2.57 24.69
C SER A 89 -1.61 1.18 24.85
N GLY A 90 -0.29 1.09 24.68
CA GLY A 90 0.46 -0.15 24.88
C GLY A 90 0.47 -1.13 23.72
N CYS A 91 -0.26 -0.88 22.65
CA CYS A 91 -0.14 -1.65 21.41
C CYS A 91 0.54 -0.79 20.36
N ASN A 92 1.78 -1.10 20.03
CA ASN A 92 2.30 -0.74 18.72
C ASN A 92 1.27 -1.24 17.71
N GLY A 93 0.71 -0.37 16.87
CA GLY A 93 -0.36 -0.75 15.95
C GLY A 93 0.02 -2.05 15.24
N MET A 94 -0.76 -3.10 15.47
CA MET A 94 -0.50 -4.39 14.84
C MET A 94 -0.98 -4.34 13.40
N LEU A 95 -0.17 -4.86 12.49
CA LEU A 95 -0.62 -5.14 11.12
C LEU A 95 -1.81 -6.11 11.16
N PRO A 96 -2.72 -6.03 10.19
CA PRO A 96 -3.78 -7.00 10.07
C PRO A 96 -3.19 -8.37 9.72
N THR A 97 -3.92 -9.43 10.02
CA THR A 97 -3.52 -10.78 9.58
C THR A 97 -3.60 -10.93 8.05
N MET A 98 -4.44 -10.12 7.41
CA MET A 98 -4.69 -10.12 5.98
C MET A 98 -5.37 -8.82 5.57
N PHE A 99 -5.02 -8.29 4.40
CA PHE A 99 -5.81 -7.27 3.71
C PHE A 99 -6.88 -7.98 2.85
N ASP A 100 -8.15 -7.61 2.97
CA ASP A 100 -9.26 -8.18 2.19
C ASP A 100 -9.94 -7.08 1.37
N VAL A 101 -9.27 -6.65 0.32
CA VAL A 101 -9.71 -5.59 -0.59
C VAL A 101 -9.91 -6.17 -1.98
N GLN A 102 -11.03 -5.85 -2.62
CA GLN A 102 -11.31 -6.34 -3.98
C GLN A 102 -10.34 -5.74 -5.00
N PRO A 103 -9.81 -6.53 -5.93
CA PRO A 103 -8.95 -6.01 -6.99
C PRO A 103 -9.77 -5.12 -7.93
N VAL A 104 -9.08 -4.17 -8.57
CA VAL A 104 -9.71 -3.33 -9.61
C VAL A 104 -10.27 -4.23 -10.70
N ALA A 105 -11.55 -4.04 -11.03
CA ALA A 105 -12.20 -4.79 -12.10
C ALA A 105 -11.48 -4.57 -13.44
N ARG A 106 -11.28 -5.63 -14.22
CA ARG A 106 -10.46 -5.60 -15.44
C ARG A 106 -10.86 -4.48 -16.41
N LYS A 107 -12.16 -4.22 -16.54
CA LYS A 107 -12.71 -3.16 -17.39
C LYS A 107 -12.39 -1.73 -16.91
N ASN A 108 -12.06 -1.56 -15.65
CA ASN A 108 -11.82 -0.26 -15.02
C ASN A 108 -10.33 0.03 -14.81
N LYS A 109 -9.45 -0.91 -15.16
CA LYS A 109 -8.01 -0.75 -14.97
C LYS A 109 -7.41 0.28 -15.92
N ILE A 110 -6.65 1.20 -15.36
CA ILE A 110 -5.79 2.14 -16.10
C ILE A 110 -4.48 1.46 -16.49
N HIS A 111 -3.98 0.56 -15.63
CA HIS A 111 -2.75 -0.20 -15.82
C HIS A 111 -2.96 -1.68 -15.51
N GLN A 112 -2.26 -2.59 -16.21
CA GLN A 112 -2.46 -4.03 -16.08
C GLN A 112 -2.28 -4.53 -14.63
N SER A 113 -1.26 -4.04 -13.94
CA SER A 113 -0.91 -4.40 -12.56
C SER A 113 -1.43 -3.40 -11.52
N GLU A 114 -2.51 -2.70 -11.84
CA GLU A 114 -3.06 -1.67 -10.95
C GLU A 114 -3.50 -2.24 -9.62
N LEU A 115 -3.01 -1.59 -8.54
CA LEU A 115 -3.48 -1.83 -7.18
C LEU A 115 -4.78 -1.04 -6.92
N PRO A 116 -5.72 -1.58 -6.13
CA PRO A 116 -6.84 -0.81 -5.63
C PRO A 116 -6.35 0.38 -4.77
N VAL A 117 -6.96 1.54 -4.96
CA VAL A 117 -6.66 2.72 -4.11
C VAL A 117 -6.94 2.42 -2.65
N GLU A 118 -8.05 1.75 -2.36
CA GLU A 118 -8.44 1.31 -1.02
C GLU A 118 -7.37 0.46 -0.33
N LEU A 119 -6.75 -0.49 -1.04
CA LEU A 119 -5.63 -1.27 -0.50
C LEU A 119 -4.43 -0.38 -0.17
N CYS A 120 -4.10 0.55 -1.08
CA CYS A 120 -3.01 1.50 -0.84
C CYS A 120 -3.30 2.39 0.37
N GLU A 121 -4.54 2.85 0.53
CA GLU A 121 -4.99 3.64 1.67
C GLU A 121 -4.83 2.89 2.98
N GLU A 122 -5.30 1.63 3.03
CA GLU A 122 -5.15 0.79 4.21
C GLU A 122 -3.68 0.59 4.58
N ILE A 123 -2.80 0.29 3.61
CA ILE A 123 -1.37 0.14 3.85
C ILE A 123 -0.78 1.43 4.39
N LEU A 124 -1.06 2.57 3.74
CA LEU A 124 -0.51 3.87 4.14
C LEU A 124 -0.92 4.26 5.56
N GLU A 125 -2.12 3.93 5.99
CA GLU A 125 -2.57 4.17 7.36
C GLU A 125 -1.75 3.40 8.41
N TYR A 126 -1.16 2.26 8.06
CA TYR A 126 -0.27 1.52 8.97
C TYR A 126 1.14 2.07 8.99
N VAL A 127 1.67 2.47 7.84
CA VAL A 127 3.11 2.71 7.66
C VAL A 127 3.49 4.19 7.57
N THR A 128 2.50 5.09 7.53
CA THR A 128 2.72 6.55 7.43
C THR A 128 1.82 7.33 8.39
N TYR A 129 2.22 8.56 8.71
CA TYR A 129 1.41 9.54 9.43
C TYR A 129 0.90 10.64 8.49
N GLU A 130 -0.20 11.33 8.87
CA GLU A 130 -0.67 12.50 8.14
C GLU A 130 0.43 13.54 7.96
N GLY A 131 0.48 14.18 6.79
CA GLY A 131 1.50 15.18 6.44
C GLY A 131 2.84 14.60 5.96
N GLU A 132 3.03 13.27 6.01
CA GLU A 132 4.27 12.66 5.50
C GLU A 132 4.30 12.55 3.98
N ILE A 133 5.51 12.30 3.46
CA ILE A 133 5.75 12.13 2.03
C ILE A 133 5.85 10.65 1.71
N VAL A 134 5.06 10.19 0.76
CA VAL A 134 5.09 8.84 0.18
C VAL A 134 5.85 8.90 -1.13
N LEU A 135 6.86 8.04 -1.30
CA LEU A 135 7.57 7.86 -2.57
C LEU A 135 7.11 6.56 -3.20
N ASP A 136 6.65 6.63 -4.45
CA ASP A 136 6.41 5.46 -5.31
C ASP A 136 7.32 5.56 -6.54
N SER A 137 8.29 4.66 -6.61
CA SER A 137 9.31 4.63 -7.68
C SER A 137 8.82 3.94 -8.95
N PHE A 138 7.65 3.30 -8.93
CA PHE A 138 7.06 2.56 -10.04
C PHE A 138 5.56 2.85 -10.13
N ALA A 139 5.22 4.13 -10.28
CA ALA A 139 3.88 4.67 -10.05
C ALA A 139 2.76 4.03 -10.92
N GLY A 140 3.06 3.53 -12.11
CA GLY A 140 2.11 2.83 -12.98
C GLY A 140 0.82 3.60 -13.22
N SER A 141 -0.25 3.23 -12.49
CA SER A 141 -1.55 3.92 -12.54
C SER A 141 -1.67 5.13 -11.61
N GLY A 142 -0.69 5.36 -10.73
CA GLY A 142 -0.74 6.41 -9.70
C GLY A 142 -1.65 6.10 -8.51
N ALA A 143 -2.05 4.85 -8.32
CA ALA A 143 -2.98 4.47 -7.24
C ALA A 143 -2.44 4.84 -5.85
N VAL A 144 -1.15 4.63 -5.60
CA VAL A 144 -0.48 5.00 -4.33
C VAL A 144 -0.55 6.51 -4.10
N GLY A 145 -0.36 7.29 -5.16
CA GLY A 145 -0.44 8.75 -5.05
C GLY A 145 -1.84 9.25 -4.72
N VAL A 146 -2.88 8.69 -5.37
CA VAL A 146 -4.28 9.00 -5.04
C VAL A 146 -4.57 8.64 -3.58
N ALA A 147 -4.17 7.44 -3.15
CA ALA A 147 -4.32 7.01 -1.77
C ALA A 147 -3.61 7.94 -0.77
N ALA A 148 -2.40 8.41 -1.12
CA ALA A 148 -1.66 9.35 -0.29
C ALA A 148 -2.43 10.66 -0.11
N LEU A 149 -2.96 11.24 -1.19
CA LEU A 149 -3.75 12.47 -1.12
C LEU A 149 -5.04 12.28 -0.30
N ASN A 150 -5.79 11.20 -0.55
CA ASN A 150 -7.01 10.89 0.19
C ASN A 150 -6.76 10.77 1.71
N LYS A 151 -5.57 10.32 2.08
CA LYS A 151 -5.14 10.17 3.48
C LYS A 151 -4.32 11.35 3.99
N LYS A 152 -4.35 12.51 3.32
CA LYS A 152 -3.61 13.73 3.70
C LYS A 152 -2.09 13.55 3.80
N ARG A 153 -1.52 12.74 2.90
CA ARG A 153 -0.08 12.61 2.70
C ARG A 153 0.31 13.30 1.40
N SER A 154 1.53 13.81 1.31
CA SER A 154 2.12 14.22 0.04
C SER A 154 2.69 13.02 -0.70
N CYS A 155 2.84 13.10 -2.02
CA CYS A 155 3.44 12.02 -2.78
C CYS A 155 4.48 12.50 -3.79
N ILE A 156 5.46 11.64 -4.03
CA ILE A 156 6.41 11.74 -5.14
C ILE A 156 6.24 10.47 -5.96
N LEU A 157 5.87 10.62 -7.23
CA LEU A 157 5.64 9.52 -8.15
C LEU A 157 6.69 9.53 -9.24
N ILE A 158 7.32 8.38 -9.48
CA ILE A 158 8.29 8.19 -10.56
C ILE A 158 7.73 7.14 -11.51
N GLU A 159 7.67 7.46 -12.78
CA GLU A 159 7.19 6.59 -13.84
C GLU A 159 8.04 6.81 -15.10
N ILE A 160 8.47 5.71 -15.73
CA ILE A 160 9.33 5.78 -16.91
C ILE A 160 8.53 5.94 -18.21
N LEU A 161 7.30 5.41 -18.25
CA LEU A 161 6.47 5.43 -19.44
C LEU A 161 5.66 6.73 -19.51
N LYS A 162 5.94 7.54 -20.54
CA LYS A 162 5.25 8.82 -20.76
C LYS A 162 3.73 8.66 -20.82
N GLU A 163 3.26 7.59 -21.42
CA GLU A 163 1.82 7.29 -21.52
C GLU A 163 1.18 7.15 -20.12
N ASN A 164 1.85 6.46 -19.19
CA ASN A 164 1.35 6.32 -17.84
C ASN A 164 1.41 7.65 -17.08
N ILE A 165 2.44 8.48 -17.32
CA ILE A 165 2.52 9.82 -16.72
C ILE A 165 1.29 10.67 -17.09
N GLU A 166 0.87 10.65 -18.35
CA GLU A 166 -0.33 11.41 -18.77
C GLU A 166 -1.62 10.86 -18.15
N LYS A 167 -1.74 9.53 -18.01
CA LYS A 167 -2.86 8.90 -17.30
C LYS A 167 -2.89 9.31 -15.82
N ILE A 168 -1.71 9.33 -15.16
CA ILE A 168 -1.57 9.79 -13.78
C ILE A 168 -2.03 11.24 -13.63
N LYS A 169 -1.56 12.15 -14.49
CA LYS A 169 -1.97 13.55 -14.48
C LYS A 169 -3.48 13.72 -14.59
N THR A 170 -4.10 13.00 -15.54
CA THR A 170 -5.55 13.02 -15.73
C THR A 170 -6.30 12.54 -14.48
N ARG A 171 -5.83 11.46 -13.88
CA ARG A 171 -6.39 10.90 -12.65
C ARG A 171 -6.30 11.89 -11.47
N PHE A 172 -5.14 12.53 -11.30
CA PHE A 172 -4.94 13.50 -10.23
C PHE A 172 -5.80 14.75 -10.42
N ASN A 173 -5.94 15.26 -11.63
CA ASN A 173 -6.81 16.39 -11.89
C ASN A 173 -8.25 16.09 -11.49
N SER A 174 -8.78 14.89 -11.77
CA SER A 174 -10.12 14.50 -11.36
C SER A 174 -10.30 14.44 -9.84
N VAL A 175 -9.32 13.94 -9.11
CA VAL A 175 -9.33 13.87 -7.63
C VAL A 175 -9.28 15.28 -7.02
N LEU A 176 -8.41 16.15 -7.50
CA LEU A 176 -8.29 17.53 -7.02
C LEU A 176 -9.57 18.34 -7.27
N TYR A 177 -10.22 18.16 -8.42
CA TYR A 177 -11.51 18.81 -8.71
C TYR A 177 -12.61 18.37 -7.73
N GLN A 178 -12.69 17.07 -7.41
CA GLN A 178 -13.67 16.56 -6.43
C GLN A 178 -13.43 17.16 -5.05
N THR A 179 -12.19 17.23 -4.60
CA THR A 179 -11.84 17.78 -3.27
C THR A 179 -12.20 19.27 -3.17
N VAL A 180 -12.02 20.05 -4.23
CA VAL A 180 -12.40 21.48 -4.27
C VAL A 180 -13.92 21.66 -4.19
N LEU A 181 -14.70 20.83 -4.86
CA LEU A 181 -16.17 20.88 -4.80
C LEU A 181 -16.70 20.51 -3.42
N GLU A 182 -16.15 19.50 -2.76
CA GLU A 182 -16.56 19.09 -1.41
C GLU A 182 -16.21 20.12 -0.33
N SER A 183 -15.20 20.95 -0.53
CA SER A 183 -14.81 22.00 0.43
C SER A 183 -15.69 23.26 0.35
N HIS A 184 -16.64 23.32 -0.58
CA HIS A 184 -17.53 24.47 -0.80
C HIS A 184 -19.00 24.15 -0.49
N ILE A 185 -19.30 22.99 0.10
CA ILE A 185 -20.61 22.57 0.62
C ILE A 185 -20.58 22.56 2.14
#